data_52cf10da36249d54eec207043b98023e
#
_entry.id   52cf10da36249d54eec207043b98023e
#
_cell.length_a   1.000
_cell.length_b   1.000
_cell.length_c   1.000
_cell.angle_alpha   90.00
_cell.angle_beta   90.00
_cell.angle_gamma   90.00
#
_symmetry.space_group_name_H-M   'P 1'
#
loop_
_entity.id
_entity.type
_entity.pdbx_description
1 polymer ?
#
loop_
_entity_poly.entity_id
_entity_poly.type
_entity_poly.pdbx_seq_one_letter_code
_entity_poly.pdbx_strand_id
1 'polypeptide(L)'
;MKKILLALFLVSSVLAFSARVVKSTELTFKNEIVYVGQEKVPYTGVVESYDEKGVLTAKAEFKDGKMNGASKIYYPNGKLGSEATFKADVQVGVQKDYYESGKLKAEVPYKNGKVDGTAKAYDENGKVIEQVTFKNGQQVK
;
A
#
# COMPACT_ATOMS: atom_id res chain seq x y z
N MET A 1 39.83 -48.29 9.50
CA MET A 1 39.64 -46.84 9.49
C MET A 1 38.29 -46.50 8.90
N LYS A 2 37.29 -46.23 9.72
CA LYS A 2 35.93 -45.93 9.27
C LYS A 2 35.81 -44.42 8.98
N LYS A 3 35.60 -44.03 7.72
CA LYS A 3 35.33 -42.64 7.34
C LYS A 3 33.90 -42.33 7.70
N ILE A 4 33.70 -41.45 8.67
CA ILE A 4 32.39 -40.89 9.03
C ILE A 4 32.11 -39.76 8.03
N LEU A 5 31.13 -39.99 7.14
CA LEU A 5 30.63 -39.00 6.21
C LEU A 5 29.63 -38.11 6.99
N LEU A 6 30.06 -36.92 7.36
CA LEU A 6 29.18 -35.94 8.00
C LEU A 6 28.32 -35.31 6.90
N ALA A 7 27.07 -35.78 6.75
CA ALA A 7 26.10 -35.18 5.88
C ALA A 7 25.61 -33.85 6.53
N LEU A 8 26.07 -32.74 5.98
CA LEU A 8 25.60 -31.41 6.34
C LEU A 8 24.16 -31.24 5.77
N PHE A 9 23.16 -31.50 6.58
CA PHE A 9 21.79 -31.11 6.28
C PHE A 9 21.69 -29.59 6.35
N LEU A 10 21.81 -28.93 5.21
CA LEU A 10 21.35 -27.55 5.04
C LEU A 10 19.83 -27.53 5.14
N VAL A 11 19.32 -27.40 6.35
CA VAL A 11 17.93 -26.99 6.56
C VAL A 11 17.84 -25.54 6.11
N SER A 12 17.44 -25.32 4.84
CA SER A 12 16.97 -24.03 4.40
C SER A 12 15.64 -23.76 5.10
N SER A 13 15.70 -23.20 6.32
CA SER A 13 14.56 -22.58 6.93
C SER A 13 14.18 -21.40 6.05
N VAL A 14 13.20 -21.61 5.17
CA VAL A 14 12.40 -20.54 4.63
C VAL A 14 11.66 -19.96 5.82
N LEU A 15 12.29 -19.01 6.52
CA LEU A 15 11.59 -18.14 7.44
C LEU A 15 10.56 -17.41 6.57
N ALA A 16 9.31 -17.85 6.64
CA ALA A 16 8.18 -17.05 6.22
C ALA A 16 8.28 -15.77 7.05
N PHE A 17 8.86 -14.72 6.47
CA PHE A 17 8.89 -13.40 7.07
C PHE A 17 7.44 -12.93 7.10
N SER A 18 6.75 -13.21 8.21
CA SER A 18 5.49 -12.52 8.51
C SER A 18 5.83 -11.03 8.56
N ALA A 19 5.25 -10.26 7.66
CA ALA A 19 5.50 -8.83 7.63
C ALA A 19 5.13 -8.24 9.00
N ARG A 20 6.09 -7.56 9.64
CA ARG A 20 5.86 -6.89 10.91
C ARG A 20 4.73 -5.87 10.72
N VAL A 21 3.75 -5.87 11.60
CA VAL A 21 2.64 -4.91 11.62
C VAL A 21 2.82 -3.98 12.81
N VAL A 22 2.70 -2.68 12.58
CA VAL A 22 2.75 -1.64 13.63
C VAL A 22 1.60 -0.65 13.44
N LYS A 23 1.22 0.02 14.53
CA LYS A 23 0.24 1.11 14.46
C LYS A 23 0.89 2.40 14.01
N SER A 24 0.16 3.22 13.28
CA SER A 24 0.64 4.54 12.84
C SER A 24 1.10 5.45 13.99
N THR A 25 0.53 5.25 15.19
CA THR A 25 0.92 5.99 16.41
C THR A 25 2.31 5.63 16.95
N GLU A 26 2.89 4.52 16.49
CA GLU A 26 4.24 4.07 16.87
C GLU A 26 5.34 4.64 15.97
N LEU A 27 4.95 5.34 14.88
CA LEU A 27 5.88 5.83 13.88
C LEU A 27 6.61 7.10 14.33
N THR A 28 7.85 7.18 13.93
CA THR A 28 8.68 8.40 13.99
C THR A 28 9.23 8.70 12.62
N PHE A 29 9.49 9.99 12.34
CA PHE A 29 9.93 10.46 11.03
C PHE A 29 11.27 11.20 11.17
N LYS A 30 12.22 10.86 10.30
CA LYS A 30 13.49 11.57 10.21
C LYS A 30 13.89 11.66 8.73
N ASN A 31 14.02 12.90 8.22
CA ASN A 31 14.37 13.17 6.82
C ASN A 31 13.45 12.39 5.84
N GLU A 32 12.13 12.46 6.04
CA GLU A 32 11.12 11.77 5.23
C GLU A 32 11.18 10.22 5.28
N ILE A 33 12.00 9.65 6.15
CA ILE A 33 12.12 8.21 6.36
C ILE A 33 11.35 7.82 7.62
N VAL A 34 10.59 6.74 7.53
CA VAL A 34 9.77 6.19 8.61
C VAL A 34 10.57 5.19 9.46
N TYR A 35 10.47 5.35 10.77
CA TYR A 35 11.02 4.46 11.79
C TYR A 35 9.92 4.07 12.79
N VAL A 36 10.16 3.09 13.66
CA VAL A 36 9.27 2.73 14.76
C VAL A 36 9.91 3.13 16.09
N GLY A 37 9.24 3.99 16.85
CA GLY A 37 9.72 4.45 18.14
C GLY A 37 11.12 5.05 18.05
N GLN A 38 12.08 4.46 18.79
CA GLN A 38 13.48 4.89 18.82
C GLN A 38 14.41 4.00 17.96
N GLU A 39 13.86 3.16 17.11
CA GLU A 39 14.67 2.28 16.23
C GLU A 39 15.55 3.12 15.30
N LYS A 40 16.74 2.61 15.02
CA LYS A 40 17.71 3.28 14.12
C LYS A 40 17.67 2.74 12.70
N VAL A 41 16.93 1.65 12.49
CA VAL A 41 16.74 1.03 11.16
C VAL A 41 15.43 1.50 10.57
N PRO A 42 15.41 1.96 9.32
CA PRO A 42 14.18 2.32 8.63
C PRO A 42 13.18 1.17 8.63
N TYR A 43 11.90 1.51 8.79
CA TYR A 43 10.85 0.51 8.94
C TYR A 43 10.59 -0.25 7.63
N THR A 44 10.47 -1.58 7.75
CA THR A 44 9.96 -2.46 6.70
C THR A 44 8.85 -3.32 7.28
N GLY A 45 7.66 -3.27 6.70
CA GLY A 45 6.49 -3.99 7.17
C GLY A 45 5.18 -3.29 6.79
N VAL A 46 4.16 -3.52 7.59
CA VAL A 46 2.82 -2.96 7.39
C VAL A 46 2.48 -1.98 8.50
N VAL A 47 1.99 -0.81 8.12
CA VAL A 47 1.46 0.20 9.05
C VAL A 47 -0.06 0.14 9.01
N GLU A 48 -0.69 0.11 10.16
CA GLU A 48 -2.15 0.17 10.33
C GLU A 48 -2.54 1.39 11.14
N SER A 49 -3.59 2.09 10.71
CA SER A 49 -4.19 3.22 11.40
C SER A 49 -5.59 2.86 11.85
N TYR A 50 -5.96 3.31 13.03
CA TYR A 50 -7.27 3.05 13.64
C TYR A 50 -7.89 4.35 14.10
N ASP A 51 -9.22 4.43 14.09
CA ASP A 51 -9.96 5.53 14.69
C ASP A 51 -10.02 5.40 16.22
N GLU A 52 -10.66 6.37 16.87
CA GLU A 52 -10.83 6.39 18.34
C GLU A 52 -11.67 5.21 18.89
N LYS A 53 -12.45 4.55 18.03
CA LYS A 53 -13.25 3.36 18.35
C LYS A 53 -12.49 2.05 18.10
N GLY A 54 -11.26 2.12 17.58
CA GLY A 54 -10.44 0.96 17.25
C GLY A 54 -10.82 0.32 15.91
N VAL A 55 -11.54 1.02 15.03
CA VAL A 55 -11.86 0.55 13.68
C VAL A 55 -10.68 0.86 12.76
N LEU A 56 -10.26 -0.12 11.97
CA LEU A 56 -9.19 0.04 10.98
C LEU A 56 -9.63 1.05 9.90
N THR A 57 -8.87 2.13 9.77
CA THR A 57 -9.13 3.21 8.80
C THR A 57 -8.18 3.19 7.62
N ALA A 58 -6.94 2.73 7.81
CA ALA A 58 -5.96 2.64 6.74
C ALA A 58 -4.93 1.54 7.00
N LYS A 59 -4.34 1.05 5.90
CA LYS A 59 -3.26 0.08 5.90
C LYS A 59 -2.30 0.38 4.76
N ALA A 60 -0.98 0.41 5.02
CA ALA A 60 0.02 0.67 4.01
C ALA A 60 1.27 -0.19 4.20
N GLU A 61 1.88 -0.58 3.10
CA GLU A 61 3.13 -1.36 3.07
C GLU A 61 4.33 -0.43 2.95
N PHE A 62 5.36 -0.69 3.76
CA PHE A 62 6.60 0.06 3.80
C PHE A 62 7.80 -0.84 3.56
N LYS A 63 8.80 -0.29 2.89
CA LYS A 63 10.11 -0.89 2.73
C LYS A 63 11.18 0.19 2.90
N ASP A 64 12.15 -0.09 3.79
CA ASP A 64 13.27 0.80 4.08
C ASP A 64 12.82 2.24 4.42
N GLY A 65 11.71 2.35 5.20
CA GLY A 65 11.14 3.61 5.67
C GLY A 65 10.31 4.39 4.65
N LYS A 66 10.03 3.84 3.48
CA LYS A 66 9.22 4.44 2.41
C LYS A 66 8.02 3.60 2.08
N MET A 67 6.92 4.24 1.68
CA MET A 67 5.76 3.51 1.16
C MET A 67 6.18 2.71 -0.07
N ASN A 68 5.95 1.38 -0.04
CA ASN A 68 6.34 0.49 -1.12
C ASN A 68 5.44 -0.74 -1.13
N GLY A 69 4.46 -0.74 -1.99
CA GLY A 69 3.41 -1.75 -2.06
C GLY A 69 2.03 -1.13 -2.00
N ALA A 70 1.05 -1.88 -1.49
CA ALA A 70 -0.34 -1.46 -1.42
C ALA A 70 -0.59 -0.46 -0.29
N SER A 71 -1.42 0.54 -0.58
CA SER A 71 -2.04 1.44 0.41
C SER A 71 -3.55 1.35 0.28
N LYS A 72 -4.24 1.16 1.39
CA LYS A 72 -5.69 0.96 1.46
C LYS A 72 -6.30 1.86 2.51
N ILE A 73 -7.44 2.45 2.19
CA ILE A 73 -8.26 3.26 3.09
C ILE A 73 -9.62 2.58 3.21
N TYR A 74 -10.17 2.54 4.41
CA TYR A 74 -11.42 1.85 4.70
C TYR A 74 -12.47 2.83 5.22
N TYR A 75 -13.71 2.59 4.87
CA TYR A 75 -14.86 3.24 5.45
C TYR A 75 -15.12 2.77 6.89
N PRO A 76 -15.86 3.53 7.70
CA PRO A 76 -16.23 3.11 9.06
C PRO A 76 -17.00 1.78 9.12
N ASN A 77 -17.66 1.38 8.03
CA ASN A 77 -18.34 0.09 7.89
C ASN A 77 -17.37 -1.09 7.57
N GLY A 78 -16.03 -0.83 7.55
CA GLY A 78 -14.98 -1.81 7.26
C GLY A 78 -14.79 -2.13 5.79
N LYS A 79 -15.60 -1.58 4.88
CA LYS A 79 -15.42 -1.80 3.45
C LYS A 79 -14.27 -0.94 2.90
N LEU A 80 -13.62 -1.45 1.86
CA LEU A 80 -12.56 -0.73 1.16
C LEU A 80 -13.13 0.54 0.51
N GLY A 81 -12.54 1.69 0.81
CA GLY A 81 -12.90 2.99 0.24
C GLY A 81 -11.95 3.43 -0.87
N SER A 82 -10.65 3.12 -0.72
CA SER A 82 -9.64 3.42 -1.75
C SER A 82 -8.48 2.44 -1.68
N GLU A 83 -7.87 2.15 -2.82
CA GLU A 83 -6.60 1.43 -2.90
C GLU A 83 -5.68 2.07 -3.94
N ALA A 84 -4.39 2.14 -3.61
CA ALA A 84 -3.33 2.67 -4.45
C ALA A 84 -2.06 1.84 -4.28
N THR A 85 -1.13 1.95 -5.24
CA THR A 85 0.17 1.30 -5.17
C THR A 85 1.28 2.34 -5.19
N PHE A 86 2.28 2.14 -4.33
CA PHE A 86 3.45 3.00 -4.21
C PHE A 86 4.74 2.23 -4.46
N LYS A 87 5.73 2.93 -4.99
CA LYS A 87 7.10 2.46 -5.14
C LYS A 87 8.05 3.56 -4.63
N ALA A 88 8.68 3.32 -3.47
CA ALA A 88 9.56 4.29 -2.80
C ALA A 88 8.93 5.69 -2.69
N ASP A 89 7.73 5.78 -2.08
CA ASP A 89 6.87 6.96 -1.91
C ASP A 89 6.25 7.53 -3.19
N VAL A 90 6.54 6.96 -4.36
CA VAL A 90 5.99 7.41 -5.64
C VAL A 90 4.77 6.57 -6.01
N GLN A 91 3.61 7.19 -6.21
CA GLN A 91 2.40 6.49 -6.63
C GLN A 91 2.53 5.99 -8.07
N VAL A 92 2.13 4.73 -8.27
CA VAL A 92 2.17 4.03 -9.56
C VAL A 92 0.93 3.17 -9.75
N GLY A 93 0.67 2.74 -10.99
CA GLY A 93 -0.46 1.86 -11.30
C GLY A 93 -1.81 2.58 -11.26
N VAL A 94 -2.89 1.86 -11.04
CA VAL A 94 -4.24 2.41 -11.03
C VAL A 94 -4.73 2.52 -9.60
N GLN A 95 -5.01 3.75 -9.15
CA GLN A 95 -5.80 3.96 -7.95
C GLN A 95 -7.25 3.60 -8.23
N LYS A 96 -7.88 2.91 -7.31
CA LYS A 96 -9.31 2.61 -7.33
C LYS A 96 -9.98 3.18 -6.12
N ASP A 97 -11.08 3.89 -6.32
CA ASP A 97 -11.96 4.38 -5.28
C ASP A 97 -13.29 3.64 -5.34
N TYR A 98 -13.90 3.40 -4.21
CA TYR A 98 -15.13 2.63 -4.06
C TYR A 98 -16.19 3.44 -3.33
N TYR A 99 -17.45 3.17 -3.61
CA TYR A 99 -18.57 3.63 -2.80
C TYR A 99 -18.65 2.86 -1.47
N GLU A 100 -19.36 3.37 -0.48
CA GLU A 100 -19.62 2.62 0.77
C GLU A 100 -20.38 1.31 0.54
N SER A 101 -21.09 1.18 -0.58
CA SER A 101 -21.68 -0.07 -1.04
C SER A 101 -20.63 -1.15 -1.40
N GLY A 102 -19.37 -0.74 -1.66
CA GLY A 102 -18.26 -1.56 -2.13
C GLY A 102 -18.14 -1.62 -3.65
N LYS A 103 -19.01 -0.91 -4.39
CA LYS A 103 -18.93 -0.83 -5.85
C LYS A 103 -17.85 0.17 -6.29
N LEU A 104 -17.23 -0.10 -7.44
CA LEU A 104 -16.21 0.78 -8.00
C LEU A 104 -16.80 2.16 -8.33
N LYS A 105 -16.15 3.21 -7.82
CA LYS A 105 -16.51 4.61 -8.01
C LYS A 105 -15.62 5.32 -9.02
N ALA A 106 -14.30 5.05 -8.97
CA ALA A 106 -13.36 5.66 -9.89
C ALA A 106 -12.12 4.80 -10.10
N GLU A 107 -11.49 4.97 -11.26
CA GLU A 107 -10.16 4.46 -11.59
C GLU A 107 -9.31 5.62 -12.11
N VAL A 108 -8.13 5.81 -11.51
CA VAL A 108 -7.20 6.88 -11.88
C VAL A 108 -5.82 6.28 -12.11
N PRO A 109 -5.30 6.28 -13.34
CA PRO A 109 -3.97 5.75 -13.65
C PRO A 109 -2.87 6.73 -13.26
N TYR A 110 -1.84 6.21 -12.55
CA TYR A 110 -0.67 6.95 -12.11
C TYR A 110 0.62 6.39 -12.72
N LYS A 111 1.49 7.28 -13.14
CA LYS A 111 2.85 6.98 -13.58
C LYS A 111 3.81 8.01 -12.99
N ASN A 112 4.84 7.52 -12.26
CA ASN A 112 5.83 8.39 -11.62
C ASN A 112 5.21 9.51 -10.75
N GLY A 113 4.17 9.18 -9.98
CA GLY A 113 3.48 10.10 -9.06
C GLY A 113 2.51 11.09 -9.73
N LYS A 114 2.31 11.00 -11.05
CA LYS A 114 1.41 11.87 -11.81
C LYS A 114 0.31 11.06 -12.48
N VAL A 115 -0.88 11.64 -12.61
CA VAL A 115 -1.96 11.03 -13.40
C VAL A 115 -1.50 10.96 -14.86
N ASP A 116 -1.48 9.75 -15.43
CA ASP A 116 -1.07 9.52 -16.83
C ASP A 116 -1.91 8.37 -17.40
N GLY A 117 -2.81 8.68 -18.29
CA GLY A 117 -3.79 7.79 -18.90
C GLY A 117 -5.21 8.30 -18.72
N THR A 118 -6.20 7.43 -18.91
CA THR A 118 -7.62 7.79 -18.87
C THR A 118 -8.19 7.47 -17.49
N ALA A 119 -8.53 8.50 -16.71
CA ALA A 119 -9.31 8.40 -15.49
C ALA A 119 -10.80 8.21 -15.83
N LYS A 120 -11.49 7.38 -15.06
CA LYS A 120 -12.91 7.07 -15.24
C LYS A 120 -13.64 7.16 -13.91
N ALA A 121 -14.86 7.70 -13.94
CA ALA A 121 -15.80 7.65 -12.84
C ALA A 121 -17.04 6.84 -13.24
N TYR A 122 -17.59 6.14 -12.26
CA TYR A 122 -18.73 5.23 -12.44
C TYR A 122 -19.85 5.59 -11.47
N ASP A 123 -21.09 5.37 -11.88
CA ASP A 123 -22.21 5.36 -10.95
C ASP A 123 -22.30 4.01 -10.19
N GLU A 124 -23.23 3.91 -9.24
CA GLU A 124 -23.42 2.68 -8.47
C GLU A 124 -23.97 1.50 -9.29
N ASN A 125 -24.37 1.70 -10.54
CA ASN A 125 -24.75 0.65 -11.47
C ASN A 125 -23.58 0.18 -12.35
N GLY A 126 -22.38 0.80 -12.17
CA GLY A 126 -21.18 0.48 -12.94
C GLY A 126 -21.13 1.17 -14.31
N LYS A 127 -22.03 2.11 -14.58
CA LYS A 127 -22.03 2.91 -15.82
C LYS A 127 -20.98 4.01 -15.69
N VAL A 128 -20.16 4.19 -16.72
CA VAL A 128 -19.23 5.32 -16.82
C VAL A 128 -20.02 6.62 -16.91
N ILE A 129 -19.81 7.53 -15.97
CA ILE A 129 -20.44 8.87 -15.91
C ILE A 129 -19.47 9.98 -16.29
N GLU A 130 -18.16 9.73 -16.18
CA GLU A 130 -17.13 10.68 -16.56
C GLU A 130 -15.88 9.95 -17.03
N GLN A 131 -15.20 10.53 -18.03
CA GLN A 131 -13.93 10.02 -18.54
C GLN A 131 -13.06 11.20 -18.98
N VAL A 132 -11.82 11.26 -18.44
CA VAL A 132 -10.86 12.33 -18.72
C VAL A 132 -9.50 11.72 -18.95
N THR A 133 -8.81 12.14 -20.01
CA THR A 133 -7.45 11.67 -20.31
C THR A 133 -6.41 12.68 -19.85
N PHE A 134 -5.36 12.17 -19.22
CA PHE A 134 -4.24 12.93 -18.70
C PHE A 134 -2.93 12.46 -19.30
N LYS A 135 -1.99 13.39 -19.44
CA LYS A 135 -0.59 13.11 -19.78
C LYS A 135 0.32 13.89 -18.84
N ASN A 136 1.14 13.17 -18.05
CA ASN A 136 2.06 13.77 -17.05
C ASN A 136 1.34 14.76 -16.09
N GLY A 137 0.13 14.45 -15.66
CA GLY A 137 -0.68 15.26 -14.74
C GLY A 137 -1.48 16.39 -15.41
N GLN A 138 -1.38 16.57 -16.72
CA GLN A 138 -2.14 17.58 -17.46
C GLN A 138 -3.26 16.92 -18.27
N GLN A 139 -4.46 17.49 -18.19
CA GLN A 139 -5.58 17.03 -19.02
C GLN A 139 -5.25 17.26 -20.50
N VAL A 140 -5.49 16.23 -21.30
CA VAL A 140 -5.39 16.33 -22.76
C VAL A 140 -6.77 16.25 -23.40
N LYS A 141 -6.93 16.97 -24.47
CA LYS A 141 -8.19 17.01 -25.24
C LYS A 141 -8.29 15.81 -26.17
#